data_40ce6767a132d6c67ca54eacf7ad05c9
#
_entry.id   40ce6767a132d6c67ca54eacf7ad05c9
#
_cell.length_a   1.000
_cell.length_b   1.000
_cell.length_c   1.000
_cell.angle_alpha   90.00
_cell.angle_beta   90.00
_cell.angle_gamma   90.00
#
_symmetry.space_group_name_H-M   'P 1'
#
loop_
_entity.id
_entity.type
_entity.pdbx_description
1 polymer ?
#
loop_
_entity_poly.entity_id
_entity_poly.type
_entity_poly.pdbx_seq_one_letter_code
_entity_poly.pdbx_strand_id
1 'polypeptide(L)'
;EKYPTLKQYPEYIKIIHIEDSDEAAREAVRIVREGGADILMKGIINTDNLLHAILDKEKGLLPKGKILTHLAVMEIPTYHKLLFFSDAAVIPRPTLQQRIEMIWYAICTCRHFGIEQPRIALIHCTEKVSAKFPHSLDYVNIVELAEAGEFGNVIIDGPLDVRTACEQASGDIKGIVSPINGQADVL
;
A
#
# COMPACT_ATOMS: atom_id res chain seq x y z
N GLU A 1 -27.85 -2.64 -19.62
CA GLU A 1 -27.78 -3.76 -20.60
C GLU A 1 -26.36 -4.35 -20.79
N LYS A 2 -25.30 -3.65 -20.37
CA LYS A 2 -23.90 -4.10 -20.51
C LYS A 2 -23.52 -5.32 -19.64
N TYR A 3 -24.26 -5.60 -18.58
CA TYR A 3 -23.92 -6.66 -17.61
C TYR A 3 -25.16 -7.53 -17.31
N PRO A 4 -25.50 -8.48 -18.20
CA PRO A 4 -26.70 -9.33 -18.02
C PRO A 4 -26.68 -10.15 -16.74
N THR A 5 -25.48 -10.49 -16.20
CA THR A 5 -25.32 -11.24 -14.96
C THR A 5 -25.87 -10.47 -13.74
N LEU A 6 -25.82 -9.15 -13.75
CA LEU A 6 -26.37 -8.34 -12.64
C LEU A 6 -27.91 -8.38 -12.59
N LYS A 7 -28.57 -8.66 -13.73
CA LYS A 7 -30.03 -8.84 -13.78
C LYS A 7 -30.52 -10.13 -13.12
N GLN A 8 -29.63 -11.10 -12.88
CA GLN A 8 -29.95 -12.37 -12.25
C GLN A 8 -30.05 -12.27 -10.72
N TYR A 9 -29.53 -11.19 -10.12
CA TYR A 9 -29.45 -11.01 -8.67
C TYR A 9 -29.88 -9.61 -8.22
N PRO A 10 -31.09 -9.15 -8.62
CA PRO A 10 -31.56 -7.78 -8.34
C PRO A 10 -31.69 -7.50 -6.83
N GLU A 11 -31.95 -8.51 -6.03
CA GLU A 11 -32.09 -8.42 -4.57
C GLU A 11 -30.80 -8.05 -3.84
N TYR A 12 -29.63 -8.29 -4.48
CA TYR A 12 -28.31 -7.94 -3.92
C TYR A 12 -27.81 -6.56 -4.38
N ILE A 13 -28.58 -5.86 -5.21
CA ILE A 13 -28.17 -4.60 -5.83
C ILE A 13 -29.11 -3.49 -5.40
N LYS A 14 -28.58 -2.51 -4.68
CA LYS A 14 -29.29 -1.27 -4.34
C LYS A 14 -28.66 -0.12 -5.14
N ILE A 15 -29.46 0.55 -5.96
CA ILE A 15 -29.04 1.73 -6.72
C ILE A 15 -29.49 2.98 -5.96
N ILE A 16 -28.52 3.86 -5.67
CA ILE A 16 -28.78 5.19 -5.11
C ILE A 16 -28.36 6.18 -6.20
N HIS A 17 -29.34 6.81 -6.84
CA HIS A 17 -29.09 7.75 -7.93
C HIS A 17 -28.83 9.15 -7.38
N ILE A 18 -27.66 9.73 -7.70
CA ILE A 18 -27.26 11.09 -7.37
C ILE A 18 -26.58 11.66 -8.61
N GLU A 19 -27.08 12.79 -9.13
CA GLU A 19 -26.58 13.39 -10.38
C GLU A 19 -25.21 14.05 -10.19
N ASP A 20 -25.02 14.77 -9.08
CA ASP A 20 -23.76 15.44 -8.77
C ASP A 20 -22.71 14.44 -8.28
N SER A 21 -21.54 14.44 -8.91
CA SER A 21 -20.45 13.49 -8.60
C SER A 21 -19.85 13.68 -7.22
N ASP A 22 -19.80 14.93 -6.72
CA ASP A 22 -19.26 15.21 -5.38
C ASP A 22 -20.26 14.80 -4.30
N GLU A 23 -21.54 14.99 -4.54
CA GLU A 23 -22.59 14.50 -3.65
C GLU A 23 -22.64 12.98 -3.64
N ALA A 24 -22.47 12.33 -4.81
CA ALA A 24 -22.40 10.88 -4.91
C ALA A 24 -21.20 10.32 -4.12
N ALA A 25 -20.03 10.97 -4.21
CA ALA A 25 -18.85 10.59 -3.42
C ALA A 25 -19.09 10.76 -1.92
N ARG A 26 -19.67 11.87 -1.50
CA ARG A 26 -19.99 12.13 -0.08
C ARG A 26 -20.99 11.12 0.47
N GLU A 27 -22.00 10.77 -0.31
CA GLU A 27 -23.00 9.76 0.13
C GLU A 27 -22.38 8.37 0.23
N ALA A 28 -21.53 7.97 -0.73
CA ALA A 28 -20.82 6.69 -0.67
C ALA A 28 -19.90 6.60 0.57
N VAL A 29 -19.16 7.67 0.85
CA VAL A 29 -18.32 7.79 2.06
C VAL A 29 -19.17 7.74 3.33
N ARG A 30 -20.32 8.43 3.36
CA ARG A 30 -21.26 8.39 4.49
C ARG A 30 -21.75 6.97 4.78
N ILE A 31 -22.14 6.23 3.76
CA ILE A 31 -22.63 4.84 3.89
C ILE A 31 -21.57 3.96 4.55
N VAL A 32 -20.32 4.04 4.09
CA VAL A 32 -19.20 3.27 4.70
C VAL A 32 -18.96 3.70 6.14
N ARG A 33 -18.92 5.00 6.40
CA ARG A 33 -18.70 5.56 7.74
C ARG A 33 -19.75 5.12 8.76
N GLU A 34 -21.00 4.98 8.33
CA GLU A 34 -22.14 4.53 9.15
C GLU A 34 -22.23 3.00 9.26
N GLY A 35 -21.28 2.26 8.70
CA GLY A 35 -21.27 0.79 8.73
C GLY A 35 -22.25 0.13 7.76
N GLY A 36 -22.76 0.89 6.79
CA GLY A 36 -23.65 0.36 5.75
C GLY A 36 -22.93 -0.37 4.61
N ALA A 37 -21.60 -0.31 4.57
CA ALA A 37 -20.76 -1.04 3.63
C ALA A 37 -19.35 -1.23 4.20
N ASP A 38 -18.71 -2.34 3.85
CA ASP A 38 -17.36 -2.71 4.29
C ASP A 38 -16.28 -2.26 3.30
N ILE A 39 -16.64 -2.04 2.04
CA ILE A 39 -15.72 -1.69 0.96
C ILE A 39 -16.28 -0.52 0.17
N LEU A 40 -15.44 0.50 -0.07
CA LEU A 40 -15.72 1.60 -0.98
C LEU A 40 -14.95 1.36 -2.28
N MET A 41 -15.68 1.21 -3.40
CA MET A 41 -15.09 1.03 -4.72
C MET A 41 -15.35 2.24 -5.61
N LYS A 42 -14.30 2.73 -6.26
CA LYS A 42 -14.40 3.79 -7.26
C LYS A 42 -14.72 3.24 -8.65
N GLY A 43 -15.69 3.85 -9.32
CA GLY A 43 -15.95 3.66 -10.75
C GLY A 43 -15.35 4.79 -11.61
N ILE A 44 -16.19 5.43 -12.43
CA ILE A 44 -15.77 6.46 -13.40
C ILE A 44 -15.47 7.82 -12.76
N ILE A 45 -15.95 8.08 -11.55
CA ILE A 45 -15.72 9.34 -10.84
C ILE A 45 -14.22 9.71 -10.80
N ASN A 46 -13.89 10.99 -10.89
CA ASN A 46 -12.53 11.47 -10.74
C ASN A 46 -11.97 11.10 -9.36
N THR A 47 -10.69 10.71 -9.34
CA THR A 47 -10.02 10.31 -8.09
C THR A 47 -10.00 11.44 -7.08
N ASP A 48 -9.78 12.67 -7.52
CA ASP A 48 -9.75 13.84 -6.64
C ASP A 48 -11.07 14.07 -5.91
N ASN A 49 -12.21 13.95 -6.61
CA ASN A 49 -13.53 14.10 -6.00
C ASN A 49 -13.76 13.07 -4.88
N LEU A 50 -13.40 11.81 -5.13
CA LEU A 50 -13.52 10.77 -4.12
C LEU A 50 -12.54 10.98 -2.96
N LEU A 51 -11.29 11.33 -3.25
CA LEU A 51 -10.28 11.61 -2.22
C LEU A 51 -10.67 12.79 -1.34
N HIS A 52 -11.25 13.86 -1.91
CA HIS A 52 -11.79 14.97 -1.11
C HIS A 52 -12.86 14.50 -0.11
N ALA A 53 -13.76 13.62 -0.53
CA ALA A 53 -14.79 13.08 0.36
C ALA A 53 -14.19 12.16 1.45
N ILE A 54 -13.22 11.30 1.09
CA ILE A 54 -12.53 10.38 2.02
C ILE A 54 -11.72 11.16 3.06
N LEU A 55 -11.02 12.23 2.64
CA LEU A 55 -10.11 13.01 3.47
C LEU A 55 -10.81 14.15 4.23
N ASP A 56 -12.12 14.32 4.09
CA ASP A 56 -12.88 15.31 4.86
C ASP A 56 -12.66 15.08 6.36
N LYS A 57 -12.31 16.15 7.10
CA LYS A 57 -11.90 16.05 8.51
C LYS A 57 -13.04 15.69 9.46
N GLU A 58 -14.29 15.99 9.07
CA GLU A 58 -15.48 15.78 9.89
C GLU A 58 -16.30 14.57 9.42
N LYS A 59 -16.43 14.41 8.11
CA LYS A 59 -17.32 13.44 7.46
C LYS A 59 -16.59 12.34 6.68
N GLY A 60 -15.27 12.42 6.57
CA GLY A 60 -14.46 11.45 5.83
C GLY A 60 -14.22 10.13 6.56
N LEU A 61 -13.39 9.30 5.96
CA LEU A 61 -13.06 7.96 6.49
C LEU A 61 -11.68 7.91 7.17
N LEU A 62 -10.81 8.90 6.94
CA LEU A 62 -9.46 8.89 7.50
C LEU A 62 -9.49 9.28 8.98
N PRO A 63 -9.06 8.39 9.91
CA PRO A 63 -8.98 8.71 11.32
C PRO A 63 -7.98 9.85 11.57
N LYS A 64 -8.25 10.65 12.60
CA LYS A 64 -7.36 11.76 12.97
C LYS A 64 -5.94 11.25 13.27
N GLY A 65 -4.95 11.90 12.67
CA GLY A 65 -3.53 11.57 12.86
C GLY A 65 -3.04 10.39 12.01
N LYS A 66 -3.89 9.79 11.19
CA LYS A 66 -3.53 8.74 10.24
C LYS A 66 -3.22 9.32 8.87
N ILE A 67 -2.55 8.53 8.03
CA ILE A 67 -2.25 8.88 6.64
C ILE A 67 -3.05 8.01 5.68
N LEU A 68 -3.34 8.54 4.50
CA LEU A 68 -3.81 7.76 3.37
C LEU A 68 -2.60 7.40 2.51
N THR A 69 -2.46 6.14 2.14
CA THR A 69 -1.40 5.63 1.25
C THR A 69 -2.00 4.66 0.24
N HIS A 70 -1.29 4.45 -0.85
CA HIS A 70 -1.66 3.47 -1.86
C HIS A 70 -0.84 2.19 -1.66
N LEU A 71 -1.52 1.06 -1.55
CA LEU A 71 -0.91 -0.26 -1.53
C LEU A 71 -1.50 -1.10 -2.66
N ALA A 72 -0.68 -1.43 -3.64
CA ALA A 72 -1.05 -2.34 -4.72
C ALA A 72 -0.68 -3.78 -4.36
N VAL A 73 -1.50 -4.73 -4.80
CA VAL A 73 -1.21 -6.17 -4.72
C VAL A 73 -1.21 -6.70 -6.14
N MET A 74 -0.12 -7.32 -6.55
CA MET A 74 0.10 -7.77 -7.92
C MET A 74 0.46 -9.25 -7.97
N GLU A 75 -0.14 -9.97 -8.92
CA GLU A 75 0.30 -11.28 -9.37
C GLU A 75 1.10 -11.09 -10.66
N ILE A 76 2.41 -11.39 -10.60
CA ILE A 76 3.32 -11.21 -11.72
C ILE A 76 3.73 -12.61 -12.21
N PRO A 77 3.50 -12.97 -13.50
CA PRO A 77 3.75 -14.32 -14.00
C PRO A 77 5.18 -14.83 -13.82
N THR A 78 6.15 -13.92 -13.75
CA THR A 78 7.58 -14.22 -13.58
C THR A 78 8.05 -14.17 -12.13
N TYR A 79 7.17 -13.85 -11.19
CA TYR A 79 7.47 -13.82 -9.75
C TYR A 79 6.69 -14.89 -9.01
N HIS A 80 7.35 -15.59 -8.11
CA HIS A 80 6.84 -16.84 -7.52
C HIS A 80 5.77 -16.66 -6.44
N LYS A 81 5.42 -15.42 -6.08
CA LYS A 81 4.42 -15.08 -5.07
C LYS A 81 3.77 -13.73 -5.36
N LEU A 82 2.72 -13.37 -4.61
CA LEU A 82 2.14 -12.04 -4.68
C LEU A 82 3.18 -10.98 -4.28
N LEU A 83 3.19 -9.88 -4.99
CA LEU A 83 4.05 -8.74 -4.72
C LEU A 83 3.21 -7.54 -4.32
N PHE A 84 3.50 -6.99 -3.16
CA PHE A 84 2.87 -5.78 -2.63
C PHE A 84 3.77 -4.58 -2.94
N PHE A 85 3.16 -3.43 -3.19
CA PHE A 85 3.90 -2.25 -3.61
C PHE A 85 3.27 -0.97 -3.04
N SER A 86 4.05 -0.15 -2.35
CA SER A 86 3.62 1.11 -1.71
C SER A 86 4.77 2.13 -1.64
N ASP A 87 4.56 3.44 -1.81
CA ASP A 87 3.37 4.13 -2.29
C ASP A 87 3.61 4.55 -3.74
N ALA A 88 2.62 4.30 -4.60
CA ALA A 88 2.78 4.61 -6.02
C ALA A 88 1.96 5.82 -6.48
N ALA A 89 1.05 6.35 -5.64
CA ALA A 89 0.03 7.26 -6.16
C ALA A 89 -0.40 8.40 -5.22
N VAL A 90 -0.14 8.32 -3.92
CA VAL A 90 -0.70 9.27 -2.94
C VAL A 90 0.38 10.11 -2.27
N ILE A 91 1.47 9.51 -1.79
CA ILE A 91 2.54 10.23 -1.06
C ILE A 91 3.85 10.17 -1.85
N PRO A 92 4.16 11.17 -2.70
CA PRO A 92 5.37 11.13 -3.55
C PRO A 92 6.68 11.21 -2.77
N ARG A 93 6.68 11.85 -1.62
CA ARG A 93 7.87 12.05 -0.77
C ARG A 93 7.48 11.89 0.70
N PRO A 94 7.33 10.64 1.17
CA PRO A 94 6.96 10.38 2.55
C PRO A 94 8.09 10.80 3.51
N THR A 95 7.71 11.36 4.65
CA THR A 95 8.61 11.56 5.80
C THR A 95 8.94 10.22 6.46
N LEU A 96 9.95 10.18 7.33
CA LEU A 96 10.28 8.98 8.11
C LEU A 96 9.04 8.41 8.85
N GLN A 97 8.28 9.28 9.52
CA GLN A 97 7.08 8.86 10.26
C GLN A 97 6.00 8.28 9.33
N GLN A 98 5.82 8.88 8.15
CA GLN A 98 4.89 8.35 7.16
C GLN A 98 5.36 6.99 6.61
N ARG A 99 6.66 6.79 6.38
CA ARG A 99 7.20 5.48 5.96
C ARG A 99 6.94 4.40 7.03
N ILE A 100 7.14 4.73 8.29
CA ILE A 100 6.85 3.82 9.41
C ILE A 100 5.37 3.43 9.40
N GLU A 101 4.46 4.39 9.20
CA GLU A 101 3.02 4.11 9.12
C GLU A 101 2.68 3.25 7.88
N MET A 102 3.28 3.53 6.71
CA MET A 102 3.13 2.74 5.49
C MET A 102 3.58 1.28 5.69
N ILE A 103 4.71 1.08 6.39
CA ILE A 103 5.23 -0.25 6.74
C ILE A 103 4.23 -1.00 7.62
N TRP A 104 3.65 -0.35 8.62
CA TRP A 104 2.61 -0.95 9.44
C TRP A 104 1.38 -1.38 8.63
N TYR A 105 0.94 -0.55 7.68
CA TYR A 105 -0.19 -0.90 6.81
C TYR A 105 0.15 -2.09 5.91
N ALA A 106 1.37 -2.12 5.36
CA ALA A 106 1.85 -3.24 4.54
C ALA A 106 1.91 -4.54 5.36
N ILE A 107 2.45 -4.51 6.58
CA ILE A 107 2.51 -5.66 7.48
C ILE A 107 1.10 -6.18 7.79
N CYS A 108 0.17 -5.29 8.17
CA CYS A 108 -1.20 -5.67 8.45
C CYS A 108 -1.88 -6.30 7.22
N THR A 109 -1.67 -5.71 6.04
CA THR A 109 -2.23 -6.26 4.80
C THR A 109 -1.63 -7.62 4.48
N CYS A 110 -0.31 -7.78 4.53
CA CYS A 110 0.36 -9.06 4.28
C CYS A 110 -0.18 -10.17 5.19
N ARG A 111 -0.39 -9.88 6.48
CA ARG A 111 -0.96 -10.84 7.43
C ARG A 111 -2.39 -11.26 7.07
N HIS A 112 -3.22 -10.34 6.56
CA HIS A 112 -4.54 -10.70 6.04
C HIS A 112 -4.49 -11.62 4.81
N PHE A 113 -3.38 -11.60 4.07
CA PHE A 113 -3.10 -12.52 2.99
C PHE A 113 -2.38 -13.81 3.44
N GLY A 114 -2.24 -14.04 4.74
CA GLY A 114 -1.60 -15.25 5.31
C GLY A 114 -0.07 -15.19 5.34
N ILE A 115 0.54 -14.03 5.11
CA ILE A 115 1.99 -13.83 5.18
C ILE A 115 2.35 -13.37 6.59
N GLU A 116 2.71 -14.30 7.47
CA GLU A 116 2.96 -14.03 8.90
C GLU A 116 4.26 -13.26 9.15
N GLN A 117 5.28 -13.44 8.30
CA GLN A 117 6.56 -12.76 8.37
C GLN A 117 6.89 -12.12 7.02
N PRO A 118 6.30 -10.95 6.70
CA PRO A 118 6.55 -10.29 5.43
C PRO A 118 8.00 -9.79 5.33
N ARG A 119 8.55 -9.88 4.11
CA ARG A 119 9.86 -9.36 3.72
C ARG A 119 9.68 -8.06 2.98
N ILE A 120 10.07 -6.95 3.57
CA ILE A 120 9.85 -5.59 3.08
C ILE A 120 11.18 -5.01 2.60
N ALA A 121 11.30 -4.78 1.29
CA ALA A 121 12.44 -4.13 0.69
C ALA A 121 12.23 -2.62 0.64
N LEU A 122 13.13 -1.85 1.24
CA LEU A 122 13.14 -0.39 1.14
C LEU A 122 13.80 0.01 -0.17
N ILE A 123 12.96 0.34 -1.16
CA ILE A 123 13.40 0.48 -2.54
C ILE A 123 14.12 1.81 -2.81
N HIS A 124 15.26 1.72 -3.48
CA HIS A 124 16.04 2.83 -3.95
C HIS A 124 16.73 2.51 -5.30
N CYS A 125 17.22 3.53 -5.99
CA CYS A 125 17.97 3.36 -7.25
C CYS A 125 19.40 2.84 -7.05
N THR A 126 19.87 2.71 -5.83
CA THR A 126 21.19 2.18 -5.46
C THR A 126 21.16 1.63 -4.04
N GLU A 127 21.95 0.62 -3.77
CA GLU A 127 22.07 -0.01 -2.46
C GLU A 127 23.01 0.76 -1.50
N LYS A 128 23.49 1.93 -1.92
CA LYS A 128 24.40 2.75 -1.11
C LYS A 128 23.64 3.79 -0.31
N VAL A 129 23.84 3.76 0.99
CA VAL A 129 23.40 4.85 1.88
C VAL A 129 24.26 6.09 1.64
N SER A 130 23.63 7.25 1.44
CA SER A 130 24.33 8.49 1.16
C SER A 130 23.53 9.72 1.59
N ALA A 131 24.23 10.70 2.17
CA ALA A 131 23.64 12.00 2.50
C ALA A 131 23.12 12.78 1.27
N LYS A 132 23.56 12.42 0.05
CA LYS A 132 22.99 12.96 -1.20
C LYS A 132 21.54 12.51 -1.41
N PHE A 133 21.15 11.42 -0.78
CA PHE A 133 19.81 10.86 -0.80
C PHE A 133 19.29 10.72 0.65
N PRO A 134 18.78 11.79 1.27
CA PRO A 134 18.42 11.80 2.69
C PRO A 134 17.49 10.65 3.12
N HIS A 135 16.60 10.21 2.23
CA HIS A 135 15.70 9.08 2.49
C HIS A 135 16.44 7.74 2.65
N SER A 136 17.68 7.61 2.14
CA SER A 136 18.50 6.42 2.39
C SER A 136 18.98 6.35 3.85
N LEU A 137 19.09 7.48 4.53
CA LEU A 137 19.36 7.55 5.96
C LEU A 137 18.13 7.14 6.78
N ASP A 138 16.93 7.54 6.32
CA ASP A 138 15.67 7.08 6.92
C ASP A 138 15.56 5.55 6.86
N TYR A 139 16.05 4.92 5.79
CA TYR A 139 16.02 3.47 5.64
C TYR A 139 16.90 2.76 6.68
N VAL A 140 18.08 3.32 6.99
CA VAL A 140 18.93 2.79 8.09
C VAL A 140 18.15 2.82 9.40
N ASN A 141 17.53 3.94 9.73
CA ASN A 141 16.71 4.06 10.95
C ASN A 141 15.56 3.04 10.99
N ILE A 142 14.91 2.79 9.84
CA ILE A 142 13.82 1.81 9.76
C ILE A 142 14.33 0.38 9.96
N VAL A 143 15.48 0.02 9.38
CA VAL A 143 16.11 -1.29 9.57
C VAL A 143 16.48 -1.49 11.04
N GLU A 144 17.10 -0.49 11.67
CA GLU A 144 17.43 -0.52 13.09
C GLU A 144 16.17 -0.73 13.98
N LEU A 145 15.07 -0.05 13.67
CA LEU A 145 13.79 -0.25 14.35
C LEU A 145 13.25 -1.68 14.17
N ALA A 146 13.41 -2.25 12.98
CA ALA A 146 12.98 -3.61 12.69
C ALA A 146 13.83 -4.64 13.46
N GLU A 147 15.15 -4.45 13.50
CA GLU A 147 16.07 -5.29 14.27
C GLU A 147 15.81 -5.20 15.78
N ALA A 148 15.40 -4.02 16.28
CA ALA A 148 14.95 -3.82 17.65
C ALA A 148 13.59 -4.46 17.96
N GLY A 149 12.89 -5.01 16.95
CA GLY A 149 11.60 -5.69 17.11
C GLY A 149 10.39 -4.77 17.14
N GLU A 150 10.56 -3.49 16.85
CA GLU A 150 9.47 -2.48 16.88
C GLU A 150 8.30 -2.84 15.94
N PHE A 151 8.56 -3.53 14.83
CA PHE A 151 7.53 -3.97 13.88
C PHE A 151 7.03 -5.40 14.11
N GLY A 152 7.53 -6.09 15.16
CA GLY A 152 7.19 -7.48 15.44
C GLY A 152 7.80 -8.46 14.43
N ASN A 153 7.07 -9.52 14.07
CA ASN A 153 7.56 -10.55 13.16
C ASN A 153 7.57 -10.06 11.69
N VAL A 154 8.71 -9.50 11.27
CA VAL A 154 8.93 -8.95 9.93
C VAL A 154 10.42 -8.97 9.61
N ILE A 155 10.77 -9.01 8.33
CA ILE A 155 12.13 -8.79 7.84
C ILE A 155 12.10 -7.52 6.99
N ILE A 156 12.88 -6.50 7.38
CA ILE A 156 13.00 -5.25 6.64
C ILE A 156 14.46 -5.02 6.33
N ASP A 157 14.78 -4.70 5.08
CA ASP A 157 16.14 -4.35 4.67
C ASP A 157 16.14 -3.38 3.49
N GLY A 158 17.24 -2.68 3.32
CA GLY A 158 17.47 -1.72 2.26
C GLY A 158 18.47 -0.62 2.65
N PRO A 159 18.83 0.24 1.70
CA PRO A 159 18.25 0.39 0.37
C PRO A 159 18.57 -0.77 -0.57
N LEU A 160 17.57 -1.22 -1.33
CA LEU A 160 17.70 -2.22 -2.38
C LEU A 160 17.09 -1.71 -3.69
N ASP A 161 17.60 -2.10 -4.85
CA ASP A 161 16.85 -1.92 -6.08
C ASP A 161 15.79 -3.02 -6.25
N VAL A 162 14.81 -2.76 -7.09
CA VAL A 162 13.68 -3.69 -7.34
C VAL A 162 14.19 -5.04 -7.84
N ARG A 163 15.21 -5.06 -8.71
CA ARG A 163 15.72 -6.29 -9.27
C ARG A 163 16.40 -7.15 -8.22
N THR A 164 17.21 -6.56 -7.36
CA THR A 164 17.86 -7.26 -6.25
C THR A 164 16.85 -7.79 -5.24
N ALA A 165 15.81 -7.00 -4.93
CA ALA A 165 14.72 -7.42 -4.04
C ALA A 165 13.93 -8.62 -4.59
N CYS A 166 13.77 -8.72 -5.94
CA CYS A 166 12.95 -9.73 -6.60
C CYS A 166 13.75 -10.87 -7.26
N GLU A 167 15.06 -10.74 -7.45
CA GLU A 167 15.94 -11.70 -8.15
C GLU A 167 17.20 -11.99 -7.34
N GLN A 168 17.36 -13.21 -6.83
CA GLN A 168 18.55 -13.63 -6.07
C GLN A 168 19.83 -13.42 -6.88
N ALA A 169 19.84 -13.80 -8.17
CA ALA A 169 20.99 -13.67 -9.04
C ALA A 169 21.50 -12.22 -9.18
N SER A 170 20.60 -11.23 -9.07
CA SER A 170 21.01 -9.81 -9.09
C SER A 170 21.83 -9.45 -7.85
N GLY A 171 21.42 -9.93 -6.68
CA GLY A 171 22.19 -9.75 -5.44
C GLY A 171 23.57 -10.42 -5.52
N ASP A 172 23.62 -11.64 -6.02
CA ASP A 172 24.85 -12.42 -6.16
C ASP A 172 25.86 -11.71 -7.09
N ILE A 173 25.41 -11.22 -8.26
CA ILE A 173 26.24 -10.49 -9.22
C ILE A 173 26.79 -9.19 -8.61
N LYS A 174 25.97 -8.48 -7.84
CA LYS A 174 26.36 -7.21 -7.21
C LYS A 174 27.14 -7.38 -5.91
N GLY A 175 27.21 -8.59 -5.37
CA GLY A 175 27.81 -8.87 -4.07
C GLY A 175 27.00 -8.27 -2.91
N ILE A 176 25.67 -8.10 -3.06
CA ILE A 176 24.77 -7.60 -2.05
C ILE A 176 24.27 -8.78 -1.20
N VAL A 177 24.49 -8.69 0.10
CA VAL A 177 24.01 -9.67 1.06
C VAL A 177 22.80 -9.07 1.79
N SER A 178 21.61 -9.61 1.51
CA SER A 178 20.37 -9.22 2.16
C SER A 178 19.48 -10.44 2.37
N PRO A 179 18.76 -10.54 3.52
CA PRO A 179 17.80 -11.60 3.74
C PRO A 179 16.57 -11.52 2.81
N ILE A 180 16.47 -10.44 2.02
CA ILE A 180 15.34 -10.17 1.11
C ILE A 180 15.67 -10.55 -0.33
N ASN A 181 16.94 -10.66 -0.72
CA ASN A 181 17.32 -10.90 -2.11
C ASN A 181 16.48 -12.00 -2.78
N GLY A 182 15.74 -11.63 -3.85
CA GLY A 182 14.86 -12.53 -4.59
C GLY A 182 13.61 -12.98 -3.84
N GLN A 183 13.33 -12.43 -2.64
CA GLN A 183 12.29 -12.92 -1.74
C GLN A 183 11.36 -11.83 -1.19
N ALA A 184 11.38 -10.62 -1.76
CA ALA A 184 10.53 -9.53 -1.29
C ALA A 184 9.04 -9.89 -1.36
N ASP A 185 8.29 -9.60 -0.31
CA ASP A 185 6.82 -9.58 -0.32
C ASP A 185 6.32 -8.17 -0.61
N VAL A 186 7.02 -7.15 -0.09
CA VAL A 186 6.66 -5.73 -0.23
C VAL A 186 7.85 -4.95 -0.77
N LEU A 187 7.56 -4.01 -1.72
CA LEU A 187 8.49 -3.05 -2.28
C LEU A 187 8.11 -1.62 -1.86
#